data_f78adc784db164d61e0982ca14b95b89
#
_entry.id   f78adc784db164d61e0982ca14b95b89
#
_cell.length_a   1.000
_cell.length_b   1.000
_cell.length_c   1.000
_cell.angle_alpha   90.00
_cell.angle_beta   90.00
_cell.angle_gamma   90.00
#
_symmetry.space_group_name_H-M   'P 1'
#
loop_
_entity.id
_entity.type
_entity.pdbx_description
1 polymer ?
#
loop_
_entity_poly.entity_id
_entity_poly.type
_entity_poly.pdbx_seq_one_letter_code
_entity_poly.pdbx_strand_id
1 'polypeptide(L)'
;MPVDSATGGWKAAWISARWRARGAQLAAFMTLASFAVFCAFPFYWMLITTFKDVHDLINTANNPFLFNLPPTLENLRVLFQETQYVRWLVNTLLVGVVVVVITLVLAVPAGYSLARLTGRRGRQLAVAIFVTYLIPPTILFIPFSRIIGALGLQDSLWSLVLVYPSFTVPFCSWLMMGFFKAVPRDIVEAAMMDGLSHFGAFLKVVVPLSSAGILTVVIFTLTLVMQEFVYALTFITNSSQYTVSVGVPTFLVRGDVYFWGSLMGACLVVSLPVALLYNVFLDRFVAAFTEGAVK
;
A
#
# COMPACT_ATOMS: atom_id res chain seq x y z
N MET A 1 -65.60 -34.23 -7.67
CA MET A 1 -64.63 -33.24 -8.14
C MET A 1 -63.47 -33.20 -7.17
N PRO A 2 -62.27 -33.58 -7.57
CA PRO A 2 -61.09 -33.46 -6.69
C PRO A 2 -60.39 -32.12 -6.99
N VAL A 3 -60.36 -31.25 -6.00
CA VAL A 3 -59.56 -30.02 -5.97
C VAL A 3 -58.49 -30.22 -4.87
N ASP A 4 -57.37 -30.90 -5.21
CA ASP A 4 -56.24 -31.00 -4.27
C ASP A 4 -54.94 -31.48 -4.94
N SER A 5 -54.49 -30.81 -6.04
CA SER A 5 -53.19 -31.13 -6.62
C SER A 5 -52.29 -29.92 -6.89
N ALA A 6 -52.77 -28.70 -6.59
CA ALA A 6 -51.99 -27.47 -6.91
C ALA A 6 -51.09 -26.93 -5.76
N THR A 7 -51.24 -27.40 -4.53
CA THR A 7 -50.54 -26.81 -3.36
C THR A 7 -49.22 -27.49 -3.02
N GLY A 8 -48.83 -28.59 -3.67
CA GLY A 8 -47.58 -29.30 -3.38
C GLY A 8 -46.35 -28.75 -4.13
N GLY A 9 -46.53 -28.27 -5.34
CA GLY A 9 -45.40 -27.87 -6.23
C GLY A 9 -44.66 -26.61 -5.80
N TRP A 10 -45.38 -25.62 -5.28
CA TRP A 10 -44.73 -24.37 -4.82
C TRP A 10 -43.95 -24.53 -3.53
N LYS A 11 -44.41 -25.39 -2.60
CA LYS A 11 -43.65 -25.72 -1.38
C LYS A 11 -42.33 -26.44 -1.69
N ALA A 12 -42.35 -27.39 -2.62
CA ALA A 12 -41.15 -28.09 -3.05
C ALA A 12 -40.16 -27.15 -3.78
N ALA A 13 -40.66 -26.27 -4.63
CA ALA A 13 -39.85 -25.25 -5.31
C ALA A 13 -39.22 -24.25 -4.29
N TRP A 14 -39.96 -23.84 -3.28
CA TRP A 14 -39.49 -22.96 -2.21
C TRP A 14 -38.42 -23.61 -1.35
N ILE A 15 -38.59 -24.87 -0.99
CA ILE A 15 -37.62 -25.66 -0.23
C ILE A 15 -36.34 -25.83 -1.04
N SER A 16 -36.43 -26.19 -2.34
CA SER A 16 -35.25 -26.35 -3.20
C SER A 16 -34.51 -25.04 -3.43
N ALA A 17 -35.22 -23.90 -3.55
CA ALA A 17 -34.61 -22.56 -3.66
C ALA A 17 -33.84 -22.18 -2.38
N ARG A 18 -34.41 -22.48 -1.19
CA ARG A 18 -33.72 -22.26 0.11
C ARG A 18 -32.48 -23.13 0.27
N TRP A 19 -32.52 -24.39 -0.15
CA TRP A 19 -31.34 -25.27 -0.12
C TRP A 19 -30.25 -24.82 -1.08
N ARG A 20 -30.61 -24.39 -2.29
CA ARG A 20 -29.65 -23.79 -3.25
C ARG A 20 -29.05 -22.50 -2.73
N ALA A 21 -29.85 -21.62 -2.12
CA ALA A 21 -29.35 -20.38 -1.54
C ALA A 21 -28.39 -20.65 -0.36
N ARG A 22 -28.71 -21.62 0.53
CA ARG A 22 -27.81 -22.04 1.60
C ARG A 22 -26.53 -22.68 1.07
N GLY A 23 -26.63 -23.51 0.04
CA GLY A 23 -25.47 -24.11 -0.62
C GLY A 23 -24.54 -23.05 -1.23
N ALA A 24 -25.13 -22.05 -1.91
CA ALA A 24 -24.37 -20.91 -2.46
C ALA A 24 -23.71 -20.05 -1.37
N GLN A 25 -24.42 -19.80 -0.27
CA GLN A 25 -23.86 -19.07 0.88
C GLN A 25 -22.72 -19.86 1.54
N LEU A 26 -22.87 -21.17 1.72
CA LEU A 26 -21.82 -22.03 2.27
C LEU A 26 -20.60 -22.06 1.34
N ALA A 27 -20.81 -22.20 0.03
CA ALA A 27 -19.75 -22.16 -0.96
C ALA A 27 -19.01 -20.81 -0.94
N ALA A 28 -19.73 -19.69 -0.91
CA ALA A 28 -19.17 -18.35 -0.80
C ALA A 28 -18.36 -18.20 0.50
N PHE A 29 -18.91 -18.66 1.63
CA PHE A 29 -18.20 -18.62 2.92
C PHE A 29 -16.91 -19.46 2.89
N MET A 30 -16.96 -20.68 2.36
CA MET A 30 -15.77 -21.55 2.24
C MET A 30 -14.71 -20.93 1.33
N THR A 31 -15.13 -20.30 0.21
CA THR A 31 -14.21 -19.59 -0.69
C THR A 31 -13.56 -18.41 0.02
N LEU A 32 -14.35 -17.59 0.72
CA LEU A 32 -13.82 -16.46 1.49
C LEU A 32 -12.90 -16.89 2.61
N ALA A 33 -13.27 -17.94 3.35
CA ALA A 33 -12.44 -18.50 4.43
C ALA A 33 -11.11 -19.05 3.89
N SER A 34 -11.15 -19.80 2.78
CA SER A 34 -9.94 -20.32 2.14
C SER A 34 -9.01 -19.18 1.67
N PHE A 35 -9.59 -18.14 1.08
CA PHE A 35 -8.84 -16.96 0.66
C PHE A 35 -8.25 -16.21 1.87
N ALA A 36 -9.01 -16.05 2.94
CA ALA A 36 -8.54 -15.42 4.18
C ALA A 36 -7.38 -16.20 4.81
N VAL A 37 -7.47 -17.54 4.88
CA VAL A 37 -6.39 -18.40 5.36
C VAL A 37 -5.15 -18.25 4.47
N PHE A 38 -5.32 -18.26 3.15
CA PHE A 38 -4.22 -18.08 2.21
C PHE A 38 -3.52 -16.72 2.40
N CYS A 39 -4.28 -15.63 2.55
CA CYS A 39 -3.72 -14.30 2.81
C CYS A 39 -3.09 -14.16 4.20
N ALA A 40 -3.60 -14.86 5.22
CA ALA A 40 -3.05 -14.83 6.56
C ALA A 40 -1.79 -15.68 6.72
N PHE A 41 -1.59 -16.67 5.84
CA PHE A 41 -0.47 -17.62 5.92
C PHE A 41 0.92 -16.98 5.94
N PRO A 42 1.26 -15.99 5.10
CA PRO A 42 2.56 -15.32 5.16
C PRO A 42 2.82 -14.64 6.52
N PHE A 43 1.80 -14.04 7.11
CA PHE A 43 1.93 -13.40 8.43
C PHE A 43 2.11 -14.43 9.55
N TYR A 44 1.37 -15.53 9.48
CA TYR A 44 1.57 -16.68 10.38
C TYR A 44 3.00 -17.22 10.27
N TRP A 45 3.51 -17.38 9.04
CA TRP A 45 4.86 -17.86 8.78
C TRP A 45 5.93 -16.92 9.34
N MET A 46 5.78 -15.60 9.09
CA MET A 46 6.68 -14.60 9.66
C MET A 46 6.66 -14.64 11.19
N LEU A 47 5.47 -14.73 11.78
CA LEU A 47 5.31 -14.78 13.24
C LEU A 47 6.00 -16.00 13.85
N ILE A 48 5.67 -17.21 13.37
CA ILE A 48 6.23 -18.43 13.93
C ILE A 48 7.76 -18.49 13.72
N THR A 49 8.25 -18.11 12.55
CA THR A 49 9.69 -18.11 12.23
C THR A 49 10.47 -17.11 13.09
N THR A 50 9.87 -15.96 13.39
CA THR A 50 10.50 -14.95 14.27
C THR A 50 10.78 -15.49 15.68
N PHE A 51 9.90 -16.32 16.20
CA PHE A 51 10.02 -16.86 17.56
C PHE A 51 10.61 -18.26 17.63
N LYS A 52 10.93 -18.91 16.50
CA LYS A 52 11.61 -20.19 16.49
C LYS A 52 13.09 -20.06 16.86
N ASP A 53 13.59 -21.04 17.60
CA ASP A 53 15.03 -21.20 17.84
C ASP A 53 15.75 -21.53 16.52
N VAL A 54 17.01 -21.09 16.40
CA VAL A 54 17.82 -21.34 15.19
C VAL A 54 17.99 -22.85 14.91
N HIS A 55 18.15 -23.67 15.96
CA HIS A 55 18.25 -25.13 15.80
C HIS A 55 16.93 -25.72 15.31
N ASP A 56 15.79 -25.13 15.66
CA ASP A 56 14.49 -25.54 15.14
C ASP A 56 14.31 -25.16 13.66
N LEU A 57 14.88 -24.03 13.23
CA LEU A 57 14.79 -23.56 11.84
C LEU A 57 15.67 -24.34 10.87
N ILE A 58 16.86 -24.78 11.30
CA ILE A 58 17.82 -25.49 10.43
C ILE A 58 17.63 -27.00 10.41
N ASN A 59 16.92 -27.56 11.37
CA ASN A 59 16.68 -29.01 11.43
C ASN A 59 15.51 -29.41 10.53
N THR A 60 15.83 -29.99 9.37
CA THR A 60 14.86 -30.42 8.36
C THR A 60 13.91 -31.54 8.81
N ALA A 61 14.23 -32.24 9.93
CA ALA A 61 13.34 -33.25 10.52
C ALA A 61 12.20 -32.64 11.36
N ASN A 62 12.33 -31.37 11.74
CA ASN A 62 11.34 -30.67 12.54
C ASN A 62 10.13 -30.22 11.72
N ASN A 63 8.97 -30.11 12.38
CA ASN A 63 7.78 -29.58 11.75
C ASN A 63 7.96 -28.06 11.48
N PRO A 64 7.91 -27.60 10.23
CA PRO A 64 8.13 -26.18 9.91
C PRO A 64 6.99 -25.27 10.40
N PHE A 65 5.77 -25.82 10.60
CA PHE A 65 4.58 -25.05 10.97
C PHE A 65 4.34 -24.94 12.47
N LEU A 66 5.08 -25.67 13.30
CA LEU A 66 4.90 -25.69 14.75
C LEU A 66 6.22 -25.44 15.46
N PHE A 67 6.17 -25.03 16.72
CA PHE A 67 7.36 -24.98 17.57
C PHE A 67 7.75 -26.39 18.00
N ASN A 68 8.96 -26.82 17.66
CA ASN A 68 9.52 -28.11 18.12
C ASN A 68 10.43 -27.90 19.33
N LEU A 69 10.98 -26.69 19.50
CA LEU A 69 11.70 -26.23 20.67
C LEU A 69 10.96 -25.03 21.31
N PRO A 70 11.22 -24.70 22.58
CA PRO A 70 10.60 -23.56 23.24
C PRO A 70 10.82 -22.26 22.42
N PRO A 71 9.77 -21.40 22.29
CA PRO A 71 9.91 -20.13 21.61
C PRO A 71 11.00 -19.24 22.25
N THR A 72 11.72 -18.48 21.41
CA THR A 72 12.79 -17.60 21.83
C THR A 72 12.59 -16.17 21.34
N LEU A 73 13.16 -15.20 22.05
CA LEU A 73 13.27 -13.79 21.63
C LEU A 73 14.63 -13.47 21.01
N GLU A 74 15.51 -14.46 20.85
CA GLU A 74 16.90 -14.24 20.40
C GLU A 74 16.95 -13.61 19.01
N ASN A 75 16.08 -14.01 18.09
CA ASN A 75 15.99 -13.41 16.74
C ASN A 75 15.63 -11.91 16.78
N LEU A 76 14.76 -11.50 17.70
CA LEU A 76 14.43 -10.09 17.91
C LEU A 76 15.59 -9.36 18.62
N ARG A 77 16.27 -10.01 19.54
CA ARG A 77 17.47 -9.46 20.17
C ARG A 77 18.55 -9.17 19.15
N VAL A 78 18.88 -10.12 18.28
CA VAL A 78 19.82 -9.93 17.17
C VAL A 78 19.39 -8.75 16.31
N LEU A 79 18.11 -8.70 15.92
CA LEU A 79 17.57 -7.63 15.08
C LEU A 79 17.74 -6.25 15.70
N PHE A 80 17.35 -6.09 16.98
CA PHE A 80 17.30 -4.77 17.63
C PHE A 80 18.61 -4.36 18.32
N GLN A 81 19.45 -5.29 18.75
CA GLN A 81 20.67 -5.01 19.50
C GLN A 81 21.94 -5.16 18.67
N GLU A 82 21.97 -6.06 17.69
CA GLU A 82 23.16 -6.33 16.88
C GLU A 82 23.14 -5.66 15.51
N THR A 83 21.98 -5.06 15.11
CA THR A 83 21.86 -4.30 13.87
C THR A 83 21.40 -2.87 14.14
N GLN A 84 21.43 -2.03 13.11
CA GLN A 84 20.87 -0.67 13.18
C GLN A 84 19.41 -0.63 12.74
N TYR A 85 18.63 -1.71 12.92
CA TYR A 85 17.28 -1.86 12.40
C TYR A 85 16.34 -0.71 12.78
N VAL A 86 16.36 -0.28 14.05
CA VAL A 86 15.53 0.84 14.52
C VAL A 86 15.84 2.12 13.72
N ARG A 87 17.11 2.38 13.46
CA ARG A 87 17.53 3.55 12.67
C ARG A 87 17.05 3.44 11.23
N TRP A 88 17.18 2.27 10.61
CA TRP A 88 16.68 2.04 9.25
C TRP A 88 15.16 2.19 9.16
N LEU A 89 14.42 1.74 10.17
CA LEU A 89 12.98 1.92 10.26
C LEU A 89 12.61 3.40 10.34
N VAL A 90 13.28 4.16 11.21
CA VAL A 90 13.10 5.61 11.33
C VAL A 90 13.43 6.32 10.02
N ASN A 91 14.55 5.98 9.37
CA ASN A 91 14.94 6.54 8.07
C ASN A 91 13.85 6.28 7.01
N THR A 92 13.35 5.04 6.93
CA THR A 92 12.30 4.65 5.98
C THR A 92 11.01 5.43 6.22
N LEU A 93 10.58 5.55 7.47
CA LEU A 93 9.38 6.30 7.84
C LEU A 93 9.54 7.80 7.58
N LEU A 94 10.70 8.37 7.89
CA LEU A 94 11.00 9.77 7.62
C LEU A 94 10.93 10.07 6.12
N VAL A 95 11.66 9.30 5.29
CA VAL A 95 11.59 9.45 3.82
C VAL A 95 10.16 9.25 3.35
N GLY A 96 9.46 8.23 3.84
CA GLY A 96 8.07 7.94 3.47
C GLY A 96 7.13 9.10 3.75
N VAL A 97 7.17 9.66 4.96
CA VAL A 97 6.32 10.79 5.34
C VAL A 97 6.64 12.04 4.50
N VAL A 98 7.92 12.37 4.32
CA VAL A 98 8.31 13.55 3.54
C VAL A 98 7.90 13.41 2.07
N VAL A 99 8.12 12.23 1.47
CA VAL A 99 7.70 11.96 0.09
C VAL A 99 6.19 11.98 -0.07
N VAL A 100 5.43 11.46 0.91
CA VAL A 100 3.96 11.54 0.94
C VAL A 100 3.50 13.00 0.93
N VAL A 101 4.07 13.84 1.79
CA VAL A 101 3.73 15.26 1.85
C VAL A 101 4.02 15.95 0.52
N ILE A 102 5.21 15.74 -0.06
CA ILE A 102 5.58 16.31 -1.36
C ILE A 102 4.61 15.82 -2.45
N THR A 103 4.32 14.52 -2.47
CA THR A 103 3.39 13.94 -3.45
C THR A 103 2.00 14.52 -3.32
N LEU A 104 1.46 14.68 -2.11
CA LEU A 104 0.15 15.30 -1.90
C LEU A 104 0.13 16.77 -2.36
N VAL A 105 1.14 17.54 -1.96
CA VAL A 105 1.24 18.97 -2.31
C VAL A 105 1.29 19.19 -3.82
N LEU A 106 1.92 18.28 -4.56
CA LEU A 106 2.05 18.38 -6.01
C LEU A 106 0.89 17.68 -6.75
N ALA A 107 0.54 16.46 -6.38
CA ALA A 107 -0.41 15.63 -7.12
C ALA A 107 -1.87 16.05 -6.91
N VAL A 108 -2.24 16.54 -5.72
CA VAL A 108 -3.64 16.92 -5.44
C VAL A 108 -4.05 18.14 -6.29
N PRO A 109 -3.33 19.29 -6.28
CA PRO A 109 -3.68 20.42 -7.14
C PRO A 109 -3.49 20.12 -8.63
N ALA A 110 -2.47 19.33 -9.01
CA ALA A 110 -2.29 18.90 -10.39
C ALA A 110 -3.48 18.07 -10.89
N GLY A 111 -3.92 17.07 -10.10
CA GLY A 111 -5.10 16.24 -10.42
C GLY A 111 -6.38 17.08 -10.56
N TYR A 112 -6.57 18.09 -9.71
CA TYR A 112 -7.71 19.01 -9.81
C TYR A 112 -7.65 19.85 -11.09
N SER A 113 -6.49 20.42 -11.39
CA SER A 113 -6.29 21.17 -12.62
C SER A 113 -6.59 20.33 -13.87
N LEU A 114 -6.08 19.11 -13.93
CA LEU A 114 -6.32 18.15 -15.01
C LEU A 114 -7.80 17.75 -15.14
N ALA A 115 -8.51 17.67 -14.01
CA ALA A 115 -9.92 17.27 -13.98
C ALA A 115 -10.87 18.39 -14.40
N ARG A 116 -10.58 19.65 -14.01
CA ARG A 116 -11.55 20.75 -14.01
C ARG A 116 -11.15 21.96 -14.81
N LEU A 117 -9.86 22.33 -14.82
CA LEU A 117 -9.42 23.63 -15.37
C LEU A 117 -8.96 23.55 -16.82
N THR A 118 -8.45 22.43 -17.27
CA THR A 118 -7.77 22.30 -18.56
C THR A 118 -8.63 21.68 -19.68
N GLY A 119 -9.88 21.34 -19.42
CA GLY A 119 -10.83 20.84 -20.42
C GLY A 119 -10.32 19.62 -21.21
N ARG A 120 -10.45 19.65 -22.55
CA ARG A 120 -9.97 18.56 -23.42
C ARG A 120 -8.45 18.37 -23.34
N ARG A 121 -7.69 19.46 -23.20
CA ARG A 121 -6.21 19.43 -23.05
C ARG A 121 -5.79 18.73 -21.76
N GLY A 122 -6.58 18.84 -20.68
CA GLY A 122 -6.32 18.17 -19.42
C GLY A 122 -6.26 16.65 -19.54
N ARG A 123 -7.13 16.05 -20.38
CA ARG A 123 -7.08 14.62 -20.64
C ARG A 123 -5.79 14.21 -21.35
N GLN A 124 -5.35 14.99 -22.34
CA GLN A 124 -4.12 14.72 -23.09
C GLN A 124 -2.89 14.85 -22.18
N LEU A 125 -2.84 15.91 -21.37
CA LEU A 125 -1.77 16.11 -20.39
C LEU A 125 -1.76 14.99 -19.34
N ALA A 126 -2.92 14.57 -18.84
CA ALA A 126 -3.02 13.48 -17.88
C ALA A 126 -2.48 12.15 -18.45
N VAL A 127 -2.78 11.85 -19.71
CA VAL A 127 -2.23 10.69 -20.40
C VAL A 127 -0.72 10.82 -20.59
N ALA A 128 -0.23 12.00 -20.99
CA ALA A 128 1.19 12.24 -21.14
C ALA A 128 1.94 12.07 -19.81
N ILE A 129 1.41 12.61 -18.71
CA ILE A 129 1.96 12.44 -17.36
C ILE A 129 1.93 10.96 -16.94
N PHE A 130 0.82 10.24 -17.20
CA PHE A 130 0.72 8.83 -16.89
C PHE A 130 1.72 7.97 -17.68
N VAL A 131 1.97 8.31 -18.95
CA VAL A 131 2.98 7.61 -19.79
C VAL A 131 4.37 7.72 -19.18
N THR A 132 4.73 8.84 -18.53
CA THR A 132 6.02 8.95 -17.85
C THR A 132 6.17 7.94 -16.70
N TYR A 133 5.08 7.58 -16.03
CA TYR A 133 5.09 6.54 -14.99
C TYR A 133 5.38 5.14 -15.54
N LEU A 134 5.07 4.88 -16.83
CA LEU A 134 5.35 3.59 -17.47
C LEU A 134 6.85 3.37 -17.78
N ILE A 135 7.66 4.41 -17.67
CA ILE A 135 9.12 4.27 -17.81
C ILE A 135 9.62 3.50 -16.57
N PRO A 136 10.26 2.31 -16.76
CA PRO A 136 10.76 1.55 -15.63
C PRO A 136 11.72 2.39 -14.78
N PRO A 137 11.48 2.58 -13.48
CA PRO A 137 12.36 3.37 -12.62
C PRO A 137 13.81 2.88 -12.67
N THR A 138 14.01 1.58 -12.80
CA THR A 138 15.34 0.95 -12.88
C THR A 138 16.20 1.44 -14.04
N ILE A 139 15.62 1.98 -15.13
CA ILE A 139 16.39 2.56 -16.23
C ILE A 139 16.90 3.96 -15.87
N LEU A 140 16.17 4.67 -15.03
CA LEU A 140 16.46 6.05 -14.68
C LEU A 140 17.54 6.19 -13.59
N PHE A 141 18.02 5.07 -13.00
CA PHE A 141 18.99 5.15 -11.90
C PHE A 141 20.32 5.80 -12.36
N ILE A 142 20.77 5.54 -13.59
CA ILE A 142 22.02 6.12 -14.12
C ILE A 142 21.93 7.66 -14.22
N PRO A 143 20.94 8.27 -14.92
CA PRO A 143 20.81 9.72 -14.97
C PRO A 143 20.56 10.33 -13.58
N PHE A 144 19.77 9.68 -12.72
CA PHE A 144 19.56 10.18 -11.35
C PHE A 144 20.84 10.13 -10.51
N SER A 145 21.66 9.08 -10.62
CA SER A 145 22.96 9.03 -9.96
C SER A 145 23.86 10.22 -10.31
N ARG A 146 23.86 10.63 -11.58
CA ARG A 146 24.62 11.81 -12.01
C ARG A 146 24.07 13.10 -11.40
N ILE A 147 22.74 13.26 -11.37
CA ILE A 147 22.08 14.42 -10.78
C ILE A 147 22.38 14.48 -9.26
N ILE A 148 22.20 13.37 -8.56
CA ILE A 148 22.46 13.27 -7.12
C ILE A 148 23.94 13.57 -6.81
N GLY A 149 24.86 13.02 -7.63
CA GLY A 149 26.29 13.33 -7.50
C GLY A 149 26.61 14.79 -7.73
N ALA A 150 26.04 15.42 -8.76
CA ALA A 150 26.23 16.83 -9.05
C ALA A 150 25.67 17.77 -7.96
N LEU A 151 24.62 17.33 -7.25
CA LEU A 151 24.01 18.04 -6.14
C LEU A 151 24.72 17.78 -4.79
N GLY A 152 25.70 16.85 -4.74
CA GLY A 152 26.38 16.46 -3.51
C GLY A 152 25.48 15.75 -2.50
N LEU A 153 24.39 15.10 -2.98
CA LEU A 153 23.41 14.42 -2.13
C LEU A 153 23.66 12.92 -1.98
N GLN A 154 24.81 12.42 -2.42
CA GLN A 154 25.21 11.03 -2.15
C GLN A 154 25.34 10.77 -0.66
N ASP A 155 25.06 9.54 -0.23
CA ASP A 155 25.00 9.13 1.17
C ASP A 155 24.04 9.95 2.05
N SER A 156 22.98 10.49 1.44
CA SER A 156 21.97 11.27 2.16
C SER A 156 20.56 10.77 1.85
N LEU A 157 19.70 10.70 2.87
CA LEU A 157 18.26 10.41 2.69
C LEU A 157 17.57 11.41 1.77
N TRP A 158 18.10 12.63 1.63
CA TRP A 158 17.57 13.66 0.73
C TRP A 158 17.68 13.26 -0.75
N SER A 159 18.63 12.37 -1.11
CA SER A 159 18.68 11.80 -2.46
C SER A 159 17.41 11.04 -2.80
N LEU A 160 16.88 10.26 -1.85
CA LEU A 160 15.64 9.50 -2.00
C LEU A 160 14.42 10.42 -2.01
N VAL A 161 14.39 11.41 -1.11
CA VAL A 161 13.34 12.44 -1.06
C VAL A 161 13.23 13.21 -2.36
N LEU A 162 14.34 13.47 -3.05
CA LEU A 162 14.36 14.17 -4.33
C LEU A 162 13.88 13.27 -5.48
N VAL A 163 14.28 12.02 -5.50
CA VAL A 163 14.04 11.11 -6.64
C VAL A 163 12.65 10.45 -6.58
N TYR A 164 12.17 10.03 -5.42
CA TYR A 164 10.91 9.29 -5.32
C TYR A 164 9.67 10.04 -5.84
N PRO A 165 9.54 11.37 -5.67
CA PRO A 165 8.44 12.12 -6.28
C PRO A 165 8.39 12.02 -7.80
N SER A 166 9.51 11.75 -8.49
CA SER A 166 9.53 11.62 -9.95
C SER A 166 8.63 10.50 -10.50
N PHE A 167 8.34 9.48 -9.70
CA PHE A 167 7.43 8.39 -10.06
C PHE A 167 6.16 8.35 -9.21
N THR A 168 6.14 8.90 -8.00
CA THR A 168 4.89 8.96 -7.23
C THR A 168 3.94 10.05 -7.74
N VAL A 169 4.44 11.25 -8.05
CA VAL A 169 3.63 12.40 -8.48
C VAL A 169 2.87 12.14 -9.79
N PRO A 170 3.49 11.57 -10.87
CA PRO A 170 2.77 11.33 -12.11
C PRO A 170 1.55 10.39 -11.92
N PHE A 171 1.75 9.27 -11.29
CA PHE A 171 0.66 8.32 -11.03
C PHE A 171 -0.41 8.90 -10.12
N CYS A 172 -0.01 9.53 -9.01
CA CYS A 172 -0.94 10.12 -8.05
C CYS A 172 -1.74 11.29 -8.63
N SER A 173 -1.15 12.09 -9.53
CA SER A 173 -1.87 13.15 -10.23
C SER A 173 -2.95 12.59 -11.15
N TRP A 174 -2.63 11.53 -11.88
CA TRP A 174 -3.58 10.83 -12.73
C TRP A 174 -4.70 10.18 -11.90
N LEU A 175 -4.37 9.53 -10.80
CA LEU A 175 -5.31 8.92 -9.86
C LEU A 175 -6.26 9.99 -9.28
N MET A 176 -5.72 11.10 -8.76
CA MET A 176 -6.50 12.19 -8.19
C MET A 176 -7.42 12.86 -9.22
N MET A 177 -7.00 12.97 -10.49
CA MET A 177 -7.88 13.42 -11.56
C MET A 177 -9.13 12.55 -11.68
N GLY A 178 -9.02 11.23 -11.50
CA GLY A 178 -10.16 10.31 -11.50
C GLY A 178 -11.15 10.64 -10.38
N PHE A 179 -10.66 10.76 -9.15
CA PHE A 179 -11.49 11.10 -7.99
C PHE A 179 -12.16 12.47 -8.14
N PHE A 180 -11.43 13.49 -8.57
CA PHE A 180 -12.01 14.81 -8.76
C PHE A 180 -13.05 14.89 -9.89
N LYS A 181 -12.97 14.05 -10.90
CA LYS A 181 -14.00 13.94 -11.94
C LYS A 181 -15.30 13.33 -11.42
N ALA A 182 -15.24 12.48 -10.40
CA ALA A 182 -16.41 11.86 -9.79
C ALA A 182 -17.25 12.86 -8.98
N VAL A 183 -16.63 13.95 -8.47
CA VAL A 183 -17.38 15.00 -7.74
C VAL A 183 -18.30 15.76 -8.70
N PRO A 184 -19.63 15.86 -8.44
CA PRO A 184 -20.57 16.61 -9.29
C PRO A 184 -20.19 18.09 -9.41
N ARG A 185 -20.33 18.68 -10.61
CA ARG A 185 -20.02 20.09 -10.84
C ARG A 185 -20.94 21.02 -10.06
N ASP A 186 -22.21 20.65 -9.97
CA ASP A 186 -23.26 21.46 -9.31
C ASP A 186 -22.90 21.78 -7.84
N ILE A 187 -22.26 20.85 -7.13
CA ILE A 187 -21.79 21.07 -5.75
C ILE A 187 -20.72 22.16 -5.69
N VAL A 188 -19.82 22.16 -6.66
CA VAL A 188 -18.73 23.15 -6.74
C VAL A 188 -19.28 24.53 -7.13
N GLU A 189 -20.23 24.56 -8.08
CA GLU A 189 -20.91 25.77 -8.53
C GLU A 189 -21.77 26.37 -7.42
N ALA A 190 -22.52 25.55 -6.68
CA ALA A 190 -23.28 26.02 -5.51
C ALA A 190 -22.37 26.64 -4.44
N ALA A 191 -21.23 26.03 -4.14
CA ALA A 191 -20.26 26.59 -3.19
C ALA A 191 -19.68 27.93 -3.67
N MET A 192 -19.52 28.13 -4.97
CA MET A 192 -19.10 29.42 -5.52
C MET A 192 -20.22 30.47 -5.47
N MET A 193 -21.49 30.07 -5.65
CA MET A 193 -22.63 30.96 -5.45
C MET A 193 -22.77 31.39 -3.98
N ASP A 194 -22.36 30.55 -3.04
CA ASP A 194 -22.27 30.88 -1.60
C ASP A 194 -21.06 31.79 -1.26
N GLY A 195 -20.34 32.29 -2.25
CA GLY A 195 -19.27 33.27 -2.09
C GLY A 195 -17.85 32.67 -1.97
N LEU A 196 -17.65 31.39 -2.18
CA LEU A 196 -16.31 30.82 -2.22
C LEU A 196 -15.63 31.11 -3.55
N SER A 197 -14.34 31.47 -3.49
CA SER A 197 -13.49 31.48 -4.69
C SER A 197 -13.27 30.07 -5.23
N HIS A 198 -12.81 29.93 -6.48
CA HIS A 198 -12.43 28.62 -7.05
C HIS A 198 -11.47 27.84 -6.16
N PHE A 199 -10.47 28.51 -5.59
CA PHE A 199 -9.51 27.89 -4.67
C PHE A 199 -10.17 27.53 -3.32
N GLY A 200 -11.09 28.39 -2.84
CA GLY A 200 -11.88 28.12 -1.65
C GLY A 200 -12.78 26.89 -1.82
N ALA A 201 -13.49 26.78 -2.95
CA ALA A 201 -14.30 25.62 -3.29
C ALA A 201 -13.46 24.35 -3.44
N PHE A 202 -12.27 24.45 -4.04
CA PHE A 202 -11.32 23.34 -4.12
C PHE A 202 -10.94 22.82 -2.72
N LEU A 203 -10.46 23.69 -1.82
CA LEU A 203 -9.96 23.25 -0.51
C LEU A 203 -11.07 22.85 0.45
N LYS A 204 -12.22 23.58 0.46
CA LYS A 204 -13.27 23.36 1.48
C LYS A 204 -14.34 22.37 1.06
N VAL A 205 -14.47 22.08 -0.25
CA VAL A 205 -15.51 21.20 -0.77
C VAL A 205 -14.92 20.01 -1.50
N VAL A 206 -14.12 20.25 -2.54
CA VAL A 206 -13.65 19.16 -3.42
C VAL A 206 -12.65 18.25 -2.73
N VAL A 207 -11.68 18.83 -2.01
CA VAL A 207 -10.64 18.05 -1.29
C VAL A 207 -11.27 17.14 -0.21
N PRO A 208 -12.17 17.61 0.69
CA PRO A 208 -12.83 16.74 1.65
C PRO A 208 -13.70 15.65 1.01
N LEU A 209 -14.46 15.96 -0.05
CA LEU A 209 -15.26 14.98 -0.78
C LEU A 209 -14.40 13.91 -1.49
N SER A 210 -13.15 14.22 -1.79
CA SER A 210 -12.20 13.31 -2.43
C SER A 210 -11.23 12.67 -1.42
N SER A 211 -11.56 12.67 -0.14
CA SER A 211 -10.68 12.17 0.93
C SER A 211 -10.21 10.73 0.72
N ALA A 212 -11.06 9.86 0.16
CA ALA A 212 -10.68 8.49 -0.20
C ALA A 212 -9.56 8.46 -1.25
N GLY A 213 -9.59 9.36 -2.25
CA GLY A 213 -8.51 9.51 -3.23
C GLY A 213 -7.20 9.96 -2.57
N ILE A 214 -7.29 10.92 -1.65
CA ILE A 214 -6.11 11.41 -0.89
C ILE A 214 -5.50 10.26 -0.07
N LEU A 215 -6.33 9.48 0.61
CA LEU A 215 -5.87 8.31 1.36
C LEU A 215 -5.21 7.28 0.46
N THR A 216 -5.77 7.04 -0.73
CA THR A 216 -5.16 6.15 -1.72
C THR A 216 -3.76 6.63 -2.12
N VAL A 217 -3.58 7.94 -2.33
CA VAL A 217 -2.27 8.55 -2.60
C VAL A 217 -1.29 8.32 -1.45
N VAL A 218 -1.72 8.53 -0.20
CA VAL A 218 -0.89 8.30 0.99
C VAL A 218 -0.42 6.85 1.06
N ILE A 219 -1.36 5.91 0.97
CA ILE A 219 -1.08 4.47 1.06
C ILE A 219 -0.15 4.02 -0.07
N PHE A 220 -0.47 4.40 -1.32
CA PHE A 220 0.35 4.06 -2.49
C PHE A 220 1.78 4.58 -2.35
N THR A 221 1.93 5.87 -2.03
CA THR A 221 3.25 6.51 -1.90
C THR A 221 4.07 5.88 -0.77
N LEU A 222 3.46 5.68 0.40
CA LEU A 222 4.16 5.06 1.53
C LEU A 222 4.60 3.64 1.21
N THR A 223 3.71 2.82 0.64
CA THR A 223 4.02 1.45 0.25
C THR A 223 5.16 1.39 -0.77
N LEU A 224 5.14 2.29 -1.76
CA LEU A 224 6.19 2.37 -2.78
C LEU A 224 7.55 2.73 -2.15
N VAL A 225 7.59 3.73 -1.28
CA VAL A 225 8.82 4.13 -0.58
C VAL A 225 9.37 3.00 0.30
N MET A 226 8.49 2.30 1.01
CA MET A 226 8.93 1.22 1.93
C MET A 226 9.53 0.01 1.21
N GLN A 227 9.10 -0.29 -0.01
CA GLN A 227 9.60 -1.43 -0.79
C GLN A 227 10.73 -1.04 -1.75
N GLU A 228 11.00 0.27 -1.94
CA GLU A 228 12.02 0.70 -2.88
C GLU A 228 13.41 0.30 -2.39
N PHE A 229 14.15 -0.36 -3.24
CA PHE A 229 15.46 -0.95 -2.93
C PHE A 229 16.58 -0.40 -3.84
N VAL A 230 16.30 -0.22 -5.12
CA VAL A 230 17.33 0.04 -6.15
C VAL A 230 18.00 1.38 -5.94
N TYR A 231 17.21 2.44 -5.78
CA TYR A 231 17.76 3.77 -5.54
C TYR A 231 18.38 3.91 -4.17
N ALA A 232 17.74 3.31 -3.15
CA ALA A 232 18.28 3.31 -1.80
C ALA A 232 19.66 2.62 -1.74
N LEU A 233 19.81 1.48 -2.40
CA LEU A 233 21.09 0.76 -2.49
C LEU A 233 22.14 1.55 -3.31
N THR A 234 21.69 2.27 -4.36
CA THR A 234 22.62 2.96 -5.27
C THR A 234 23.14 4.27 -4.68
N PHE A 235 22.28 5.02 -3.97
CA PHE A 235 22.61 6.37 -3.51
C PHE A 235 23.20 6.41 -2.11
N ILE A 236 22.97 5.37 -1.30
CA ILE A 236 23.36 5.33 0.10
C ILE A 236 24.32 4.15 0.31
N THR A 237 25.53 4.46 0.75
CA THR A 237 26.57 3.48 1.11
C THR A 237 26.80 3.39 2.62
N ASN A 238 26.51 4.48 3.36
CA ASN A 238 26.64 4.51 4.79
C ASN A 238 25.49 3.76 5.48
N SER A 239 25.82 2.73 6.24
CA SER A 239 24.85 1.87 6.93
C SER A 239 23.92 2.64 7.87
N SER A 240 24.34 3.77 8.42
CA SER A 240 23.51 4.59 9.30
C SER A 240 22.40 5.34 8.56
N GLN A 241 22.51 5.47 7.24
CA GLN A 241 21.53 6.12 6.37
C GLN A 241 20.66 5.11 5.60
N TYR A 242 20.87 3.81 5.77
CA TYR A 242 20.07 2.80 5.07
C TYR A 242 18.58 2.92 5.40
N THR A 243 17.77 2.56 4.44
CA THR A 243 16.36 2.20 4.63
C THR A 243 16.25 0.73 5.04
N VAL A 244 15.09 0.32 5.55
CA VAL A 244 14.85 -1.10 5.92
C VAL A 244 15.04 -2.02 4.72
N SER A 245 14.60 -1.60 3.54
CA SER A 245 14.71 -2.38 2.29
C SER A 245 16.17 -2.74 1.94
N VAL A 246 17.13 -1.89 2.28
CA VAL A 246 18.58 -2.13 2.07
C VAL A 246 19.23 -2.73 3.31
N GLY A 247 19.00 -2.16 4.49
CA GLY A 247 19.70 -2.56 5.70
C GLY A 247 19.42 -4.00 6.10
N VAL A 248 18.17 -4.45 6.02
CA VAL A 248 17.78 -5.81 6.41
C VAL A 248 18.50 -6.87 5.57
N PRO A 249 18.40 -6.89 4.24
CA PRO A 249 19.10 -7.91 3.45
C PRO A 249 20.61 -7.79 3.55
N THR A 250 21.19 -6.58 3.64
CA THR A 250 22.64 -6.39 3.71
C THR A 250 23.24 -6.96 4.99
N PHE A 251 22.53 -6.86 6.12
CA PHE A 251 23.07 -7.27 7.42
C PHE A 251 22.64 -8.67 7.86
N LEU A 252 21.45 -9.13 7.45
CA LEU A 252 20.88 -10.42 7.85
C LEU A 252 21.05 -11.53 6.81
N VAL A 253 21.65 -11.22 5.65
CA VAL A 253 22.08 -12.21 4.65
C VAL A 253 23.56 -12.03 4.42
N ARG A 254 24.39 -12.96 4.91
CA ARG A 254 25.84 -12.87 4.85
C ARG A 254 26.39 -14.09 4.12
N GLY A 255 26.57 -13.96 2.81
CA GLY A 255 26.93 -15.10 1.96
C GLY A 255 25.86 -16.18 2.03
N ASP A 256 26.24 -17.38 2.47
CA ASP A 256 25.32 -18.52 2.61
C ASP A 256 24.64 -18.59 4.00
N VAL A 257 24.89 -17.61 4.87
CA VAL A 257 24.27 -17.56 6.20
C VAL A 257 23.08 -16.61 6.20
N TYR A 258 21.93 -17.16 6.52
CA TYR A 258 20.65 -16.43 6.57
C TYR A 258 20.13 -16.42 8.01
N PHE A 259 19.94 -15.24 8.57
CA PHE A 259 19.30 -15.05 9.87
C PHE A 259 17.77 -15.05 9.72
N TRP A 260 17.20 -16.19 9.33
CA TRP A 260 15.78 -16.28 8.93
C TRP A 260 14.80 -15.76 9.98
N GLY A 261 15.03 -16.07 11.27
CA GLY A 261 14.17 -15.58 12.33
C GLY A 261 14.17 -14.06 12.44
N SER A 262 15.36 -13.44 12.37
CA SER A 262 15.53 -11.98 12.41
C SER A 262 15.01 -11.31 11.14
N LEU A 263 15.17 -11.93 9.96
CA LEU A 263 14.60 -11.46 8.68
C LEU A 263 13.07 -11.41 8.76
N MET A 264 12.44 -12.49 9.22
CA MET A 264 10.99 -12.54 9.36
C MET A 264 10.49 -11.57 10.43
N GLY A 265 11.23 -11.39 11.52
CA GLY A 265 10.96 -10.38 12.55
C GLY A 265 11.02 -8.97 11.99
N ALA A 266 12.01 -8.66 11.17
CA ALA A 266 12.13 -7.36 10.51
C ALA A 266 10.94 -7.08 9.57
N CYS A 267 10.55 -8.07 8.76
CA CYS A 267 9.39 -7.97 7.87
C CYS A 267 8.09 -7.78 8.67
N LEU A 268 7.91 -8.52 9.76
CA LEU A 268 6.74 -8.41 10.63
C LEU A 268 6.63 -6.99 11.22
N VAL A 269 7.71 -6.47 11.80
CA VAL A 269 7.72 -5.15 12.43
C VAL A 269 7.48 -4.04 11.41
N VAL A 270 8.10 -4.10 10.23
CA VAL A 270 7.92 -3.07 9.19
C VAL A 270 6.54 -3.09 8.57
N SER A 271 5.84 -4.23 8.60
CA SER A 271 4.47 -4.33 8.11
C SER A 271 3.43 -3.69 9.03
N LEU A 272 3.72 -3.56 10.33
CA LEU A 272 2.79 -3.00 11.31
C LEU A 272 2.34 -1.57 11.01
N PRO A 273 3.22 -0.59 10.70
CA PRO A 273 2.78 0.76 10.37
C PRO A 273 1.85 0.80 9.16
N VAL A 274 2.13 -0.02 8.14
CA VAL A 274 1.30 -0.11 6.94
C VAL A 274 -0.06 -0.74 7.26
N ALA A 275 -0.05 -1.84 8.01
CA ALA A 275 -1.29 -2.52 8.42
C ALA A 275 -2.19 -1.61 9.28
N LEU A 276 -1.59 -0.85 10.20
CA LEU A 276 -2.31 0.13 11.01
C LEU A 276 -2.91 1.24 10.15
N LEU A 277 -2.12 1.78 9.20
CA LEU A 277 -2.60 2.79 8.26
C LEU A 277 -3.80 2.27 7.45
N TYR A 278 -3.70 1.08 6.88
CA TYR A 278 -4.80 0.45 6.14
C TYR A 278 -6.04 0.26 7.02
N ASN A 279 -5.87 -0.21 8.26
CA ASN A 279 -6.99 -0.46 9.17
C ASN A 279 -7.73 0.82 9.56
N VAL A 280 -7.01 1.89 9.89
CA VAL A 280 -7.59 3.20 10.25
C VAL A 280 -8.42 3.79 9.11
N PHE A 281 -8.06 3.49 7.87
CA PHE A 281 -8.69 4.07 6.69
C PHE A 281 -9.62 3.13 5.94
N LEU A 282 -9.72 1.86 6.36
CA LEU A 282 -10.48 0.80 5.69
C LEU A 282 -11.95 1.20 5.45
N ASP A 283 -12.63 1.74 6.47
CA ASP A 283 -14.05 2.11 6.37
C ASP A 283 -14.28 3.20 5.32
N ARG A 284 -13.39 4.19 5.24
CA ARG A 284 -13.48 5.26 4.23
C ARG A 284 -13.19 4.76 2.82
N PHE A 285 -12.25 3.81 2.71
CA PHE A 285 -11.90 3.17 1.45
C PHE A 285 -13.07 2.33 0.92
N VAL A 286 -13.67 1.50 1.78
CA VAL A 286 -14.83 0.67 1.43
C VAL A 286 -16.04 1.53 1.04
N ALA A 287 -16.34 2.59 1.79
CA ALA A 287 -17.44 3.51 1.48
C ALA A 287 -17.28 4.13 0.08
N ALA A 288 -16.07 4.60 -0.28
CA ALA A 288 -15.82 5.21 -1.59
C ALA A 288 -16.01 4.25 -2.77
N PHE A 289 -15.69 2.96 -2.60
CA PHE A 289 -15.89 1.95 -3.64
C PHE A 289 -17.36 1.50 -3.76
N THR A 290 -18.07 1.40 -2.64
CA THR A 290 -19.49 0.98 -2.65
C THR A 290 -20.41 2.06 -3.19
N GLU A 291 -20.18 3.33 -2.89
CA GLU A 291 -20.93 4.45 -3.47
C GLU A 291 -20.71 4.61 -4.99
N GLY A 292 -19.53 4.26 -5.50
CA GLY A 292 -19.22 4.26 -6.93
C GLY A 292 -19.80 3.08 -7.71
N ALA A 293 -20.14 1.96 -7.05
CA ALA A 293 -20.65 0.74 -7.68
C ALA A 293 -22.18 0.72 -7.80
N VAL A 294 -22.91 1.64 -7.18
CA VAL A 294 -24.39 1.72 -7.16
C VAL A 294 -24.95 2.70 -8.19
N LYS A 295 -24.14 3.17 -9.15
CA LYS A 295 -24.60 4.00 -10.26
C LYS A 295 -24.67 3.23 -11.55
#